data_ff84e6bc86f9f77bde9cc90d41a2d1c3
#
_entry.id   ff84e6bc86f9f77bde9cc90d41a2d1c3
#
_cell.length_a   1.000
_cell.length_b   1.000
_cell.length_c   1.000
_cell.angle_alpha   90.00
_cell.angle_beta   90.00
_cell.angle_gamma   90.00
#
_symmetry.space_group_name_H-M   'P 1'
#
loop_
_entity.id
_entity.type
_entity.pdbx_description
1 polymer ?
#
loop_
_entity_poly.entity_id
_entity_poly.type
_entity_poly.pdbx_seq_one_letter_code
_entity_poly.pdbx_strand_id
1 'polypeptide(L)'
;NRVNQLGVAEPIIQRQGNDRIVVQLPGVQDTAAAKRMIGATATLEYRAVVDGNAADALASGRVPPEAKVYKRRDGTPILLNKRVIVTGDQMVAATSAVDQNGQPAVSVTLNNVGGDRMFDFTSQNVGKPMAVVYTERIPQVTMVDGQEVRSFRVMEEVINDANINGVFGKNFQTTGLEKAEADELAKLLRAGSLAAPMDFVEERIVGPSLGKENVERGVTAVLYAFLFTLVFFGVYYRMFGLVTGIALLFNLLIVVAVMSLFGATMTLPGFAGLALSIGLSVDANVLINERIR
;
A
#
# COMPACT_ATOMS: atom_id res chain seq x y z
N ASN A 1 -3.71 4.29 -3.97
CA ASN A 1 -3.40 4.02 -2.55
C ASN A 1 -2.69 2.67 -2.32
N ARG A 2 -3.15 1.52 -2.88
CA ARG A 2 -2.56 0.19 -2.66
C ARG A 2 -1.11 0.08 -3.12
N VAL A 3 -0.79 0.65 -4.27
CA VAL A 3 0.56 0.62 -4.83
C VAL A 3 1.55 1.39 -3.95
N ASN A 4 1.10 2.49 -3.34
CA ASN A 4 1.92 3.27 -2.40
C ASN A 4 2.24 2.50 -1.10
N GLN A 5 1.41 1.52 -0.73
CA GLN A 5 1.65 0.66 0.45
C GLN A 5 2.76 -0.38 0.22
N LEU A 6 3.12 -0.63 -1.04
CA LEU A 6 4.25 -1.51 -1.39
C LEU A 6 5.62 -0.87 -1.13
N GLY A 7 5.67 0.41 -0.75
CA GLY A 7 6.92 1.14 -0.54
C GLY A 7 7.72 1.34 -1.84
N VAL A 8 7.07 1.23 -2.99
CA VAL A 8 7.69 1.40 -4.30
C VAL A 8 7.83 2.89 -4.59
N ALA A 9 9.03 3.32 -4.91
CA ALA A 9 9.26 4.69 -5.40
C ALA A 9 8.77 4.81 -6.85
N GLU A 10 8.00 5.85 -7.12
CA GLU A 10 7.51 6.23 -8.46
C GLU A 10 6.75 5.11 -9.22
N PRO A 11 5.67 4.54 -8.64
CA PRO A 11 4.85 3.59 -9.38
C PRO A 11 4.13 4.31 -10.52
N ILE A 12 4.13 3.70 -11.70
CA ILE A 12 3.39 4.23 -12.85
C ILE A 12 2.09 3.46 -12.99
N ILE A 13 0.97 4.18 -12.99
CA ILE A 13 -0.37 3.61 -13.18
C ILE A 13 -1.00 4.30 -14.38
N GLN A 14 -1.29 3.53 -15.42
CA GLN A 14 -1.86 4.04 -16.66
C GLN A 14 -3.07 3.22 -17.07
N ARG A 15 -4.12 3.89 -17.53
CA ARG A 15 -5.26 3.22 -18.14
C ARG A 15 -4.93 2.91 -19.60
N GLN A 16 -5.12 1.65 -19.99
CA GLN A 16 -4.93 1.18 -21.36
C GLN A 16 -6.26 0.67 -21.91
N GLY A 17 -6.84 1.42 -22.82
CA GLY A 17 -8.17 1.11 -23.36
C GLY A 17 -9.28 1.37 -22.33
N ASN A 18 -10.38 0.60 -22.45
CA ASN A 18 -11.57 0.79 -21.59
C ASN A 18 -11.57 -0.13 -20.36
N ASP A 19 -10.83 -1.25 -20.40
CA ASP A 19 -10.93 -2.36 -19.46
C ASP A 19 -9.59 -2.76 -18.82
N ARG A 20 -8.47 -2.11 -19.18
CA ARG A 20 -7.14 -2.47 -18.69
C ARG A 20 -6.46 -1.34 -17.94
N ILE A 21 -5.68 -1.73 -16.93
CA ILE A 21 -4.81 -0.85 -16.16
C ILE A 21 -3.41 -1.47 -16.20
N VAL A 22 -2.44 -0.69 -16.66
CA VAL A 22 -1.02 -1.05 -16.60
C VAL A 22 -0.44 -0.47 -15.32
N VAL A 23 0.14 -1.32 -14.50
CA VAL A 23 0.82 -0.95 -13.25
C VAL A 23 2.28 -1.35 -13.38
N GLN A 24 3.17 -0.37 -13.31
CA GLN A 24 4.62 -0.62 -13.31
C GLN A 24 5.15 -0.33 -11.91
N LEU A 25 5.88 -1.29 -11.37
CA LEU A 25 6.40 -1.27 -10.00
C LEU A 25 7.93 -1.42 -10.03
N PRO A 26 8.67 -0.31 -10.16
CA PRO A 26 10.12 -0.39 -10.15
C PRO A 26 10.64 -0.80 -8.77
N GLY A 27 11.64 -1.69 -8.74
CA GLY A 27 12.32 -2.11 -7.51
C GLY A 27 11.61 -3.12 -6.63
N VAL A 28 10.46 -3.67 -7.06
CA VAL A 28 9.78 -4.75 -6.33
C VAL A 28 10.58 -6.05 -6.44
N GLN A 29 10.96 -6.60 -5.29
CA GLN A 29 11.67 -7.88 -5.21
C GLN A 29 10.70 -9.06 -5.09
N ASP A 30 9.60 -8.91 -4.33
CA ASP A 30 8.57 -9.93 -4.19
C ASP A 30 7.35 -9.58 -5.06
N THR A 31 7.36 -10.09 -6.28
CA THR A 31 6.27 -9.91 -7.24
C THR A 31 4.99 -10.63 -6.81
N ALA A 32 5.12 -11.73 -6.06
CA ALA A 32 3.97 -12.49 -5.55
C ALA A 32 3.24 -11.71 -4.45
N ALA A 33 3.97 -11.05 -3.54
CA ALA A 33 3.38 -10.15 -2.55
C ALA A 33 2.73 -8.93 -3.20
N ALA A 34 3.37 -8.35 -4.21
CA ALA A 34 2.81 -7.24 -4.97
C ALA A 34 1.49 -7.62 -5.67
N LYS A 35 1.45 -8.78 -6.32
CA LYS A 35 0.23 -9.31 -6.94
C LYS A 35 -0.88 -9.53 -5.92
N ARG A 36 -0.58 -10.18 -4.80
CA ARG A 36 -1.57 -10.39 -3.73
C ARG A 36 -2.15 -9.06 -3.26
N MET A 37 -1.31 -8.05 -3.03
CA MET A 37 -1.75 -6.75 -2.53
C MET A 37 -2.57 -5.95 -3.54
N ILE A 38 -2.19 -5.98 -4.83
CA ILE A 38 -2.91 -5.27 -5.89
C ILE A 38 -4.22 -5.98 -6.23
N GLY A 39 -4.18 -7.31 -6.38
CA GLY A 39 -5.30 -8.13 -6.82
C GLY A 39 -6.27 -8.52 -5.71
N ALA A 40 -5.90 -8.34 -4.43
CA ALA A 40 -6.76 -8.70 -3.33
C ALA A 40 -8.08 -7.93 -3.40
N THR A 41 -9.16 -8.63 -3.71
CA THR A 41 -10.53 -8.11 -3.64
C THR A 41 -11.07 -8.21 -2.22
N ALA A 42 -10.16 -8.16 -1.25
CA ALA A 42 -10.50 -8.24 0.15
C ALA A 42 -11.33 -7.04 0.58
N THR A 43 -12.47 -7.32 1.14
CA THR A 43 -13.33 -6.35 1.81
C THR A 43 -13.40 -6.69 3.29
N LEU A 44 -13.47 -5.66 4.11
CA LEU A 44 -13.73 -5.80 5.53
C LEU A 44 -15.13 -5.26 5.82
N GLU A 45 -15.85 -6.00 6.65
CA GLU A 45 -17.22 -5.67 7.01
C GLU A 45 -17.39 -5.79 8.52
N TYR A 46 -18.05 -4.81 9.11
CA TYR A 46 -18.49 -4.88 10.50
C TYR A 46 -19.90 -5.47 10.56
N ARG A 47 -20.08 -6.52 11.36
CA ARG A 47 -21.36 -7.25 11.52
C ARG A 47 -21.66 -7.48 12.99
N ALA A 48 -22.94 -7.47 13.32
CA ALA A 48 -23.41 -7.84 14.65
C ALA A 48 -23.25 -9.34 14.89
N VAL A 49 -22.81 -9.71 16.07
CA VAL A 49 -22.89 -11.11 16.52
C VAL A 49 -24.31 -11.41 16.95
N VAL A 50 -24.82 -12.56 16.55
CA VAL A 50 -26.17 -13.03 16.92
C VAL A 50 -26.02 -14.04 18.05
N ASP A 51 -26.84 -13.90 19.10
CA ASP A 51 -26.86 -14.82 20.22
C ASP A 51 -27.29 -16.22 19.76
N GLY A 52 -26.60 -17.23 20.23
CA GLY A 52 -26.89 -18.63 19.92
C GLY A 52 -25.61 -19.48 19.79
N ASN A 53 -25.82 -20.79 19.84
CA ASN A 53 -24.72 -21.74 19.64
C ASN A 53 -24.51 -21.98 18.13
N ALA A 54 -23.44 -21.42 17.60
CA ALA A 54 -23.11 -21.56 16.19
C ALA A 54 -22.78 -22.99 15.78
N ALA A 55 -22.21 -23.78 16.69
CA ALA A 55 -21.92 -25.21 16.46
C ALA A 55 -23.20 -26.03 16.34
N ASP A 56 -24.18 -25.78 17.21
CA ASP A 56 -25.49 -26.46 17.17
C ASP A 56 -26.28 -26.02 15.92
N ALA A 57 -26.22 -24.76 15.55
CA ALA A 57 -26.85 -24.25 14.33
C ALA A 57 -26.26 -24.91 13.08
N LEU A 58 -24.94 -25.15 13.06
CA LEU A 58 -24.26 -25.82 11.95
C LEU A 58 -24.64 -27.31 11.90
N ALA A 59 -24.67 -27.99 13.06
CA ALA A 59 -24.98 -29.43 13.17
C ALA A 59 -26.46 -29.74 12.86
N SER A 60 -27.38 -28.86 13.28
CA SER A 60 -28.83 -29.05 13.09
C SER A 60 -29.33 -28.47 11.76
N GLY A 61 -28.51 -27.67 11.04
CA GLY A 61 -28.93 -26.95 9.85
C GLY A 61 -29.94 -25.82 10.11
N ARG A 62 -30.24 -25.53 11.38
CA ARG A 62 -31.22 -24.51 11.80
C ARG A 62 -30.49 -23.21 12.12
N VAL A 63 -30.21 -22.42 11.08
CA VAL A 63 -29.64 -21.07 11.21
C VAL A 63 -30.76 -20.05 11.17
N PRO A 64 -30.80 -19.05 12.09
CA PRO A 64 -31.79 -17.97 12.03
C PRO A 64 -31.78 -17.28 10.65
N PRO A 65 -32.94 -16.87 10.10
CA PRO A 65 -33.01 -16.31 8.75
C PRO A 65 -32.13 -15.06 8.55
N GLU A 66 -31.98 -14.25 9.60
CA GLU A 66 -31.15 -13.06 9.63
C GLU A 66 -29.66 -13.34 9.85
N ALA A 67 -29.29 -14.57 10.24
CA ALA A 67 -27.92 -14.93 10.58
C ALA A 67 -27.26 -15.83 9.51
N LYS A 68 -25.94 -15.87 9.53
CA LYS A 68 -25.10 -16.80 8.77
C LYS A 68 -23.96 -17.25 9.68
N VAL A 69 -23.57 -18.52 9.54
CA VAL A 69 -22.42 -19.07 10.25
C VAL A 69 -21.14 -18.67 9.53
N TYR A 70 -20.22 -18.08 10.26
CA TYR A 70 -18.86 -17.76 9.84
C TYR A 70 -17.86 -18.57 10.65
N LYS A 71 -16.61 -18.60 10.20
CA LYS A 71 -15.52 -19.24 10.94
C LYS A 71 -14.53 -18.17 11.42
N ARG A 72 -14.09 -18.27 12.65
CA ARG A 72 -12.95 -17.52 13.16
C ARG A 72 -11.63 -18.11 12.63
N ARG A 73 -10.53 -17.39 12.80
CA ARG A 73 -9.18 -17.87 12.45
C ARG A 73 -8.80 -19.19 13.11
N ASP A 74 -9.24 -19.42 14.35
CA ASP A 74 -9.05 -20.67 15.08
C ASP A 74 -9.96 -21.83 14.60
N GLY A 75 -10.80 -21.58 13.62
CA GLY A 75 -11.76 -22.53 13.05
C GLY A 75 -13.07 -22.62 13.82
N THR A 76 -13.23 -21.92 14.95
CA THR A 76 -14.47 -21.95 15.73
C THR A 76 -15.60 -21.24 14.98
N PRO A 77 -16.83 -21.82 14.96
CA PRO A 77 -17.96 -21.18 14.30
C PRO A 77 -18.54 -20.03 15.14
N ILE A 78 -19.05 -19.01 14.46
CA ILE A 78 -19.74 -17.87 15.06
C ILE A 78 -20.96 -17.47 14.21
N LEU A 79 -22.04 -17.07 14.85
CA LEU A 79 -23.25 -16.56 14.17
C LEU A 79 -23.17 -15.06 14.02
N LEU A 80 -23.21 -14.57 12.79
CA LEU A 80 -23.24 -13.14 12.50
C LEU A 80 -24.49 -12.76 11.71
N ASN A 81 -24.96 -11.57 11.94
CA ASN A 81 -26.08 -11.00 11.18
C ASN A 81 -25.67 -10.81 9.72
N LYS A 82 -26.56 -11.14 8.78
CA LYS A 82 -26.37 -10.91 7.35
C LYS A 82 -26.26 -9.43 7.00
N ARG A 83 -26.88 -8.55 7.81
CA ARG A 83 -26.82 -7.12 7.62
C ARG A 83 -25.45 -6.59 7.99
N VAL A 84 -24.80 -5.92 7.05
CA VAL A 84 -23.54 -5.22 7.28
C VAL A 84 -23.81 -3.87 7.93
N ILE A 85 -23.04 -3.52 8.95
CA ILE A 85 -23.09 -2.23 9.63
C ILE A 85 -22.28 -1.23 8.81
N VAL A 86 -21.00 -1.54 8.58
CA VAL A 86 -20.04 -0.71 7.83
C VAL A 86 -19.22 -1.61 6.94
N THR A 87 -18.95 -1.14 5.73
CA THR A 87 -18.11 -1.81 4.72
C THR A 87 -16.78 -1.08 4.52
N GLY A 88 -15.79 -1.77 3.95
CA GLY A 88 -14.43 -1.25 3.78
C GLY A 88 -14.32 0.01 2.91
N ASP A 89 -15.29 0.24 2.00
CA ASP A 89 -15.37 1.47 1.19
C ASP A 89 -15.72 2.72 1.99
N GLN A 90 -16.30 2.53 3.18
CA GLN A 90 -16.63 3.61 4.12
C GLN A 90 -15.47 3.95 5.07
N MET A 91 -14.38 3.20 5.01
CA MET A 91 -13.17 3.45 5.81
C MET A 91 -12.23 4.43 5.08
N VAL A 92 -11.89 5.51 5.76
CA VAL A 92 -11.00 6.57 5.24
C VAL A 92 -9.56 6.31 5.62
N ALA A 93 -9.33 5.87 6.85
CA ALA A 93 -8.01 5.58 7.39
C ALA A 93 -8.05 4.46 8.42
N ALA A 94 -6.95 3.72 8.51
CA ALA A 94 -6.71 2.75 9.56
C ALA A 94 -5.23 2.78 9.94
N THR A 95 -4.94 2.81 11.23
CA THR A 95 -3.57 2.84 11.74
C THR A 95 -3.43 1.90 12.92
N SER A 96 -2.32 1.17 12.96
CA SER A 96 -1.94 0.45 14.18
C SER A 96 -1.71 1.46 15.31
N ALA A 97 -2.28 1.20 16.46
CA ALA A 97 -2.29 2.07 17.63
C ALA A 97 -2.13 1.22 18.90
N VAL A 98 -2.11 1.89 20.01
CA VAL A 98 -2.14 1.26 21.33
C VAL A 98 -3.36 1.80 22.07
N ASP A 99 -4.09 0.94 22.75
CA ASP A 99 -5.23 1.34 23.56
C ASP A 99 -4.81 2.00 24.88
N GLN A 100 -5.77 2.42 25.68
CA GLN A 100 -5.55 3.07 26.97
C GLN A 100 -4.83 2.16 28.00
N ASN A 101 -4.86 0.84 27.78
CA ASN A 101 -4.23 -0.16 28.63
C ASN A 101 -2.85 -0.61 28.11
N GLY A 102 -2.33 0.03 27.06
CA GLY A 102 -1.07 -0.34 26.43
C GLY A 102 -1.14 -1.58 25.54
N GLN A 103 -2.35 -2.04 25.19
CA GLN A 103 -2.56 -3.21 24.33
C GLN A 103 -2.64 -2.79 22.85
N PRO A 104 -2.20 -3.67 21.93
CA PRO A 104 -2.30 -3.41 20.51
C PRO A 104 -3.76 -3.20 20.07
N ALA A 105 -3.96 -2.18 19.25
CA ALA A 105 -5.26 -1.80 18.72
C ALA A 105 -5.14 -1.29 17.28
N VAL A 106 -6.25 -1.20 16.58
CA VAL A 106 -6.34 -0.54 15.29
C VAL A 106 -7.30 0.64 15.40
N SER A 107 -6.79 1.83 15.18
CA SER A 107 -7.60 3.04 15.08
C SER A 107 -8.18 3.15 13.68
N VAL A 108 -9.50 3.23 13.60
CA VAL A 108 -10.25 3.29 12.34
C VAL A 108 -10.97 4.62 12.24
N THR A 109 -10.89 5.25 11.07
CA THR A 109 -11.64 6.46 10.72
C THR A 109 -12.58 6.15 9.57
N LEU A 110 -13.86 6.42 9.77
CA LEU A 110 -14.92 6.26 8.78
C LEU A 110 -15.26 7.59 8.09
N ASN A 111 -15.85 7.48 6.89
CA ASN A 111 -16.50 8.62 6.27
C ASN A 111 -17.80 8.98 7.01
N ASN A 112 -18.48 10.06 6.58
CA ASN A 112 -19.69 10.53 7.25
C ASN A 112 -20.78 9.44 7.30
N VAL A 113 -21.03 8.77 6.18
CA VAL A 113 -22.06 7.73 6.06
C VAL A 113 -21.75 6.52 6.95
N GLY A 114 -20.50 6.07 6.97
CA GLY A 114 -20.07 4.97 7.84
C GLY A 114 -20.13 5.34 9.31
N GLY A 115 -19.72 6.57 9.65
CA GLY A 115 -19.77 7.09 11.01
C GLY A 115 -21.20 7.18 11.56
N ASP A 116 -22.15 7.66 10.77
CA ASP A 116 -23.55 7.75 11.15
C ASP A 116 -24.15 6.34 11.38
N ARG A 117 -23.88 5.40 10.47
CA ARG A 117 -24.32 3.99 10.64
C ARG A 117 -23.71 3.31 11.87
N MET A 118 -22.44 3.57 12.12
CA MET A 118 -21.75 3.02 13.29
C MET A 118 -22.33 3.61 14.58
N PHE A 119 -22.60 4.91 14.59
CA PHE A 119 -23.22 5.60 15.72
C PHE A 119 -24.63 5.04 16.01
N ASP A 120 -25.49 4.95 15.00
CA ASP A 120 -26.85 4.43 15.13
C ASP A 120 -26.86 2.99 15.67
N PHE A 121 -25.97 2.16 15.15
CA PHE A 121 -25.87 0.77 15.57
C PHE A 121 -25.32 0.65 17.00
N THR A 122 -24.22 1.33 17.31
CA THR A 122 -23.57 1.17 18.63
C THR A 122 -24.37 1.83 19.74
N SER A 123 -25.11 2.90 19.48
CA SER A 123 -26.01 3.53 20.47
C SER A 123 -27.08 2.58 21.02
N GLN A 124 -27.52 1.62 20.20
CA GLN A 124 -28.56 0.64 20.56
C GLN A 124 -27.99 -0.72 21.03
N ASN A 125 -26.69 -0.93 20.88
CA ASN A 125 -26.05 -2.24 21.09
C ASN A 125 -24.80 -2.17 21.97
N VAL A 126 -24.68 -1.19 22.86
CA VAL A 126 -23.59 -1.14 23.86
C VAL A 126 -23.61 -2.38 24.72
N GLY A 127 -22.46 -3.00 24.94
CA GLY A 127 -22.27 -4.25 25.68
C GLY A 127 -22.46 -5.52 24.85
N LYS A 128 -23.00 -5.43 23.63
CA LYS A 128 -23.09 -6.57 22.71
C LYS A 128 -21.85 -6.72 21.86
N PRO A 129 -21.54 -7.96 21.41
CA PRO A 129 -20.37 -8.20 20.56
C PRO A 129 -20.63 -7.77 19.11
N MET A 130 -19.57 -7.27 18.47
CA MET A 130 -19.50 -6.92 17.06
C MET A 130 -18.26 -7.57 16.46
N ALA A 131 -18.37 -8.10 15.26
CA ALA A 131 -17.30 -8.82 14.60
C ALA A 131 -16.81 -8.10 13.34
N VAL A 132 -15.52 -8.26 13.05
CA VAL A 132 -14.88 -7.85 11.80
C VAL A 132 -14.73 -9.09 10.93
N VAL A 133 -15.39 -9.07 9.78
CA VAL A 133 -15.33 -10.14 8.78
C VAL A 133 -14.44 -9.71 7.63
N TYR A 134 -13.44 -10.52 7.34
CA TYR A 134 -12.62 -10.44 6.15
C TYR A 134 -13.25 -11.28 5.05
N THR A 135 -13.55 -10.68 3.93
CA THR A 135 -14.08 -11.37 2.76
C THR A 135 -13.12 -11.20 1.60
N GLU A 136 -12.60 -12.29 1.09
CA GLU A 136 -11.72 -12.30 -0.07
C GLU A 136 -12.34 -13.09 -1.21
N ARG A 137 -12.30 -12.53 -2.42
CA ARG A 137 -12.70 -13.23 -3.64
C ARG A 137 -11.44 -13.70 -4.37
N ILE A 138 -11.20 -15.00 -4.33
CA ILE A 138 -10.06 -15.63 -4.96
C ILE A 138 -10.51 -16.12 -6.35
N PRO A 139 -9.94 -15.58 -7.45
CA PRO A 139 -10.26 -16.07 -8.78
C PRO A 139 -9.81 -17.53 -8.92
N GLN A 140 -10.67 -18.39 -9.40
CA GLN A 140 -10.40 -19.78 -9.76
C GLN A 140 -10.68 -19.99 -11.23
N VAL A 141 -9.73 -20.62 -11.92
CA VAL A 141 -9.91 -21.07 -13.29
C VAL A 141 -10.18 -22.56 -13.23
N THR A 142 -11.37 -22.96 -13.68
CA THR A 142 -11.76 -24.37 -13.75
C THR A 142 -11.95 -24.73 -15.23
N MET A 143 -11.34 -25.81 -15.66
CA MET A 143 -11.58 -26.35 -17.00
C MET A 143 -12.87 -27.16 -17.00
N VAL A 144 -13.89 -26.69 -17.73
CA VAL A 144 -15.14 -27.42 -17.93
C VAL A 144 -15.31 -27.60 -19.43
N ASP A 145 -15.40 -28.84 -19.87
CA ASP A 145 -15.56 -29.23 -21.30
C ASP A 145 -14.52 -28.63 -22.26
N GLY A 146 -13.26 -28.47 -21.76
CA GLY A 146 -12.16 -27.90 -22.57
C GLY A 146 -12.18 -26.39 -22.69
N GLN A 147 -13.11 -25.70 -22.04
CA GLN A 147 -13.17 -24.24 -21.95
C GLN A 147 -12.76 -23.77 -20.53
N GLU A 148 -11.99 -22.70 -20.47
CA GLU A 148 -11.65 -22.04 -19.20
C GLU A 148 -12.88 -21.30 -18.67
N VAL A 149 -13.49 -21.83 -17.61
CA VAL A 149 -14.55 -21.16 -16.86
C VAL A 149 -13.92 -20.46 -15.68
N ARG A 150 -13.98 -19.15 -15.67
CA ARG A 150 -13.50 -18.32 -14.55
C ARG A 150 -14.60 -18.21 -13.52
N SER A 151 -14.31 -18.65 -12.32
CA SER A 151 -15.18 -18.55 -11.14
C SER A 151 -14.44 -17.87 -10.00
N PHE A 152 -15.19 -17.43 -8.98
CA PHE A 152 -14.59 -16.84 -7.77
C PHE A 152 -14.95 -17.71 -6.58
N ARG A 153 -13.94 -18.10 -5.81
CA ARG A 153 -14.14 -18.65 -4.48
C ARG A 153 -14.18 -17.49 -3.49
N VAL A 154 -15.26 -17.40 -2.73
CA VAL A 154 -15.39 -16.43 -1.65
C VAL A 154 -14.85 -17.09 -0.36
N MET A 155 -13.81 -16.51 0.21
CA MET A 155 -13.31 -16.87 1.52
C MET A 155 -13.78 -15.80 2.50
N GLU A 156 -14.51 -16.23 3.54
CA GLU A 156 -15.02 -15.37 4.60
C GLU A 156 -14.46 -15.85 5.94
N GLU A 157 -13.79 -14.97 6.65
CA GLU A 157 -13.15 -15.28 7.92
C GLU A 157 -13.40 -14.14 8.91
N VAL A 158 -13.70 -14.50 10.17
CA VAL A 158 -13.80 -13.50 11.24
C VAL A 158 -12.41 -13.28 11.82
N ILE A 159 -11.90 -12.07 11.64
CA ILE A 159 -10.56 -11.69 12.12
C ILE A 159 -10.61 -11.37 13.62
N ASN A 160 -11.66 -10.66 14.04
CA ASN A 160 -11.82 -10.24 15.43
C ASN A 160 -13.31 -10.13 15.77
N ASP A 161 -13.65 -10.42 17.01
CA ASP A 161 -14.93 -10.09 17.62
C ASP A 161 -14.68 -9.49 19.01
N ALA A 162 -15.30 -8.35 19.29
CA ALA A 162 -15.14 -7.61 20.52
C ALA A 162 -16.45 -6.96 20.96
N ASN A 163 -16.62 -6.77 22.27
CA ASN A 163 -17.78 -6.07 22.82
C ASN A 163 -17.71 -4.57 22.51
N ILE A 164 -18.86 -4.00 22.24
CA ILE A 164 -19.05 -2.57 22.03
C ILE A 164 -18.97 -1.87 23.39
N ASN A 165 -17.81 -1.29 23.71
CA ASN A 165 -17.57 -0.66 25.02
C ASN A 165 -18.15 0.75 25.14
N GLY A 166 -18.73 1.29 24.07
CA GLY A 166 -19.31 2.63 24.06
C GLY A 166 -19.96 2.95 22.73
N VAL A 167 -20.52 4.14 22.63
CA VAL A 167 -21.08 4.64 21.37
C VAL A 167 -19.96 5.14 20.49
N PHE A 168 -19.83 4.57 19.30
CA PHE A 168 -18.79 4.90 18.34
C PHE A 168 -19.36 5.82 17.24
N GLY A 169 -18.55 6.79 16.83
CA GLY A 169 -18.86 7.64 15.68
C GLY A 169 -17.92 7.34 14.52
N LYS A 170 -17.36 8.40 13.94
CA LYS A 170 -16.42 8.30 12.82
C LYS A 170 -15.06 7.69 13.20
N ASN A 171 -14.63 7.89 14.45
CA ASN A 171 -13.37 7.40 14.95
C ASN A 171 -13.62 6.41 16.07
N PHE A 172 -13.03 5.25 15.97
CA PHE A 172 -13.06 4.21 17.01
C PHE A 172 -11.83 3.33 16.94
N GLN A 173 -11.64 2.51 17.96
CA GLN A 173 -10.55 1.54 18.01
C GLN A 173 -11.10 0.13 18.11
N THR A 174 -10.49 -0.77 17.35
CA THR A 174 -10.68 -2.21 17.47
C THR A 174 -9.56 -2.76 18.34
N THR A 175 -9.91 -3.34 19.48
CA THR A 175 -8.98 -3.88 20.49
C THR A 175 -9.08 -5.40 20.55
N GLY A 176 -8.24 -6.06 21.35
CA GLY A 176 -8.24 -7.51 21.51
C GLY A 176 -7.49 -8.25 20.41
N LEU A 177 -6.52 -7.58 19.79
CA LEU A 177 -5.63 -8.10 18.74
C LEU A 177 -4.22 -8.29 19.28
N GLU A 178 -3.50 -9.27 18.75
CA GLU A 178 -2.05 -9.31 18.90
C GLU A 178 -1.39 -8.24 18.02
N LYS A 179 -0.15 -7.84 18.35
CA LYS A 179 0.54 -6.78 17.60
C LYS A 179 0.66 -7.09 16.11
N ALA A 180 0.99 -8.34 15.76
CA ALA A 180 1.10 -8.76 14.37
C ALA A 180 -0.25 -8.67 13.64
N GLU A 181 -1.33 -9.06 14.31
CA GLU A 181 -2.70 -9.00 13.78
C GLU A 181 -3.17 -7.55 13.62
N ALA A 182 -2.87 -6.67 14.58
CA ALA A 182 -3.20 -5.25 14.49
C ALA A 182 -2.49 -4.57 13.32
N ASP A 183 -1.20 -4.88 13.11
CA ASP A 183 -0.42 -4.36 11.99
C ASP A 183 -0.95 -4.88 10.64
N GLU A 184 -1.31 -6.16 10.56
CA GLU A 184 -1.89 -6.78 9.36
C GLU A 184 -3.26 -6.18 9.06
N LEU A 185 -4.14 -6.10 10.05
CA LEU A 185 -5.49 -5.54 9.92
C LEU A 185 -5.43 -4.06 9.49
N ALA A 186 -4.54 -3.28 10.09
CA ALA A 186 -4.36 -1.88 9.71
C ALA A 186 -3.90 -1.73 8.25
N LYS A 187 -3.02 -2.61 7.75
CA LYS A 187 -2.60 -2.64 6.35
C LYS A 187 -3.74 -3.00 5.40
N LEU A 188 -4.51 -4.05 5.74
CA LEU A 188 -5.67 -4.49 4.95
C LEU A 188 -6.76 -3.41 4.87
N LEU A 189 -7.10 -2.80 6.01
CA LEU A 189 -8.07 -1.70 6.08
C LEU A 189 -7.61 -0.47 5.28
N ARG A 190 -6.32 -0.13 5.37
CA ARG A 190 -5.73 1.01 4.64
C ARG A 190 -5.68 0.75 3.14
N ALA A 191 -5.45 -0.48 2.70
CA ALA A 191 -5.47 -0.86 1.30
C ALA A 191 -6.84 -0.61 0.65
N GLY A 192 -7.90 -0.58 1.44
CA GLY A 192 -9.28 -0.33 1.01
C GLY A 192 -9.87 -1.47 0.18
N SER A 193 -11.16 -1.42 -0.07
CA SER A 193 -11.83 -2.36 -0.96
C SER A 193 -11.65 -1.95 -2.43
N LEU A 194 -11.48 -2.93 -3.32
CA LEU A 194 -11.62 -2.69 -4.75
C LEU A 194 -13.10 -2.63 -5.12
N ALA A 195 -13.48 -1.61 -5.87
CA ALA A 195 -14.86 -1.46 -6.35
C ALA A 195 -15.26 -2.59 -7.33
N ALA A 196 -14.27 -3.18 -8.01
CA ALA A 196 -14.46 -4.31 -8.93
C ALA A 196 -13.27 -5.28 -8.83
N PRO A 197 -13.49 -6.60 -9.03
CA PRO A 197 -12.40 -7.54 -9.11
C PRO A 197 -11.52 -7.24 -10.32
N MET A 198 -10.20 -7.41 -10.15
CA MET A 198 -9.22 -7.26 -11.21
C MET A 198 -8.56 -8.61 -11.49
N ASP A 199 -8.49 -8.98 -12.76
CA ASP A 199 -7.77 -10.14 -13.22
C ASP A 199 -6.40 -9.73 -13.77
N PHE A 200 -5.36 -10.49 -13.44
CA PHE A 200 -4.05 -10.32 -14.06
C PHE A 200 -4.06 -10.92 -15.47
N VAL A 201 -4.10 -10.06 -16.47
CA VAL A 201 -4.14 -10.48 -17.90
C VAL A 201 -2.73 -10.76 -18.39
N GLU A 202 -1.76 -9.95 -17.99
CA GLU A 202 -0.38 -10.06 -18.42
C GLU A 202 0.55 -9.67 -17.26
N GLU A 203 1.64 -10.40 -17.11
CA GLU A 203 2.72 -10.08 -16.21
C GLU A 203 4.02 -10.07 -16.97
N ARG A 204 4.76 -8.98 -16.86
CA ARG A 204 6.09 -8.84 -17.44
C ARG A 204 7.08 -8.49 -16.34
N ILE A 205 7.96 -9.42 -16.06
CA ILE A 205 9.07 -9.20 -15.12
C ILE A 205 10.29 -8.74 -15.92
N VAL A 206 10.71 -7.50 -15.68
CA VAL A 206 11.97 -7.00 -16.22
C VAL A 206 13.06 -7.37 -15.23
N GLY A 207 13.91 -8.30 -15.60
CA GLY A 207 14.94 -8.83 -14.72
C GLY A 207 15.96 -7.77 -14.29
N PRO A 208 16.71 -8.04 -13.19
CA PRO A 208 17.71 -7.10 -12.63
C PRO A 208 18.82 -6.71 -13.63
N SER A 209 19.06 -7.53 -14.64
CA SER A 209 20.10 -7.31 -15.67
C SER A 209 19.86 -6.05 -16.50
N LEU A 210 18.61 -5.78 -16.93
CA LEU A 210 18.26 -4.57 -17.67
C LEU A 210 18.31 -3.32 -16.78
N GLY A 211 17.89 -3.44 -15.52
CA GLY A 211 18.04 -2.37 -14.55
C GLY A 211 19.50 -2.05 -14.27
N LYS A 212 20.35 -3.07 -14.09
CA LYS A 212 21.79 -2.91 -13.86
C LYS A 212 22.47 -2.23 -15.06
N GLU A 213 22.18 -2.66 -16.27
CA GLU A 213 22.73 -2.05 -17.49
C GLU A 213 22.34 -0.57 -17.63
N ASN A 214 21.09 -0.23 -17.36
CA ASN A 214 20.63 1.16 -17.40
C ASN A 214 21.29 2.00 -16.30
N VAL A 215 21.47 1.47 -15.10
CA VAL A 215 22.18 2.15 -14.00
C VAL A 215 23.65 2.36 -14.38
N GLU A 216 24.33 1.34 -14.87
CA GLU A 216 25.74 1.45 -15.30
C GLU A 216 25.93 2.50 -16.42
N ARG A 217 25.06 2.49 -17.41
CA ARG A 217 25.06 3.50 -18.48
C ARG A 217 24.76 4.90 -17.94
N GLY A 218 23.78 5.03 -17.03
CA GLY A 218 23.41 6.30 -16.40
C GLY A 218 24.55 6.87 -15.55
N VAL A 219 25.15 6.05 -14.67
CA VAL A 219 26.32 6.46 -13.86
C VAL A 219 27.49 6.87 -14.76
N THR A 220 27.76 6.09 -15.79
CA THR A 220 28.86 6.37 -16.74
C THR A 220 28.62 7.69 -17.46
N ALA A 221 27.41 7.95 -17.92
CA ALA A 221 27.06 9.20 -18.60
C ALA A 221 27.23 10.43 -17.68
N VAL A 222 26.72 10.34 -16.43
CA VAL A 222 26.88 11.42 -15.44
C VAL A 222 28.34 11.66 -15.10
N LEU A 223 29.14 10.58 -14.96
CA LEU A 223 30.55 10.67 -14.65
C LEU A 223 31.34 11.34 -15.78
N TYR A 224 31.08 10.98 -17.03
CA TYR A 224 31.70 11.65 -18.19
C TYR A 224 31.29 13.13 -18.30
N ALA A 225 29.99 13.45 -18.12
CA ALA A 225 29.51 14.82 -18.13
C ALA A 225 30.17 15.67 -17.02
N PHE A 226 30.29 15.09 -15.81
CA PHE A 226 30.95 15.75 -14.70
C PHE A 226 32.44 15.97 -14.96
N LEU A 227 33.15 14.96 -15.45
CA LEU A 227 34.57 15.05 -15.79
C LEU A 227 34.81 16.08 -16.88
N PHE A 228 33.99 16.10 -17.94
CA PHE A 228 34.05 17.09 -18.99
C PHE A 228 33.88 18.52 -18.45
N THR A 229 32.91 18.70 -17.55
CA THR A 229 32.66 19.98 -16.87
C THR A 229 33.89 20.43 -16.06
N LEU A 230 34.50 19.53 -15.28
CA LEU A 230 35.71 19.84 -14.50
C LEU A 230 36.89 20.28 -15.40
N VAL A 231 37.11 19.54 -16.49
CA VAL A 231 38.16 19.85 -17.45
C VAL A 231 37.90 21.21 -18.09
N PHE A 232 36.68 21.49 -18.53
CA PHE A 232 36.29 22.76 -19.08
C PHE A 232 36.57 23.93 -18.14
N PHE A 233 36.15 23.80 -16.85
CA PHE A 233 36.40 24.83 -15.83
C PHE A 233 37.90 25.02 -15.56
N GLY A 234 38.64 23.92 -15.46
CA GLY A 234 40.09 23.94 -15.26
C GLY A 234 40.86 24.65 -16.36
N VAL A 235 40.46 24.41 -17.61
CA VAL A 235 41.10 25.03 -18.79
C VAL A 235 40.71 26.50 -18.91
N TYR A 236 39.40 26.80 -18.77
CA TYR A 236 38.87 28.15 -19.03
C TYR A 236 39.12 29.13 -17.87
N TYR A 237 38.87 28.71 -16.63
CA TYR A 237 39.00 29.55 -15.44
C TYR A 237 40.27 29.31 -14.61
N ARG A 238 41.12 28.35 -15.01
CA ARG A 238 42.38 28.04 -14.33
C ARG A 238 42.19 27.82 -12.81
N MET A 239 42.81 28.68 -11.98
CA MET A 239 42.74 28.57 -10.52
C MET A 239 41.31 28.65 -9.95
N PHE A 240 40.48 29.56 -10.48
CA PHE A 240 39.08 29.66 -10.09
C PHE A 240 38.28 28.41 -10.52
N GLY A 241 38.64 27.81 -11.66
CA GLY A 241 38.05 26.54 -12.08
C GLY A 241 38.32 25.37 -11.12
N LEU A 242 39.48 25.36 -10.48
CA LEU A 242 39.80 24.33 -9.47
C LEU A 242 38.90 24.49 -8.23
N VAL A 243 38.71 25.70 -7.72
CA VAL A 243 37.81 25.99 -6.59
C VAL A 243 36.38 25.60 -6.92
N THR A 244 35.90 25.98 -8.12
CA THR A 244 34.61 25.59 -8.64
C THR A 244 34.47 24.08 -8.76
N GLY A 245 35.49 23.37 -9.23
CA GLY A 245 35.53 21.92 -9.32
C GLY A 245 35.35 21.23 -7.96
N ILE A 246 36.02 21.73 -6.92
CA ILE A 246 35.84 21.22 -5.57
C ILE A 246 34.42 21.47 -5.06
N ALA A 247 33.85 22.68 -5.28
CA ALA A 247 32.49 23.00 -4.89
C ALA A 247 31.46 22.09 -5.61
N LEU A 248 31.61 21.82 -6.89
CA LEU A 248 30.78 20.92 -7.65
C LEU A 248 30.86 19.48 -7.13
N LEU A 249 32.07 19.03 -6.78
CA LEU A 249 32.26 17.69 -6.20
C LEU A 249 31.51 17.57 -4.86
N PHE A 250 31.63 18.55 -3.96
CA PHE A 250 30.88 18.54 -2.71
C PHE A 250 29.37 18.59 -2.94
N ASN A 251 28.90 19.39 -3.90
CA ASN A 251 27.48 19.41 -4.26
C ASN A 251 27.00 18.04 -4.70
N LEU A 252 27.70 17.38 -5.62
CA LEU A 252 27.36 16.03 -6.09
C LEU A 252 27.31 15.03 -4.93
N LEU A 253 28.31 15.05 -4.04
CA LEU A 253 28.35 14.16 -2.88
C LEU A 253 27.16 14.39 -1.93
N ILE A 254 26.80 15.67 -1.69
CA ILE A 254 25.65 16.00 -0.84
C ILE A 254 24.35 15.50 -1.46
N VAL A 255 24.16 15.72 -2.77
CA VAL A 255 22.93 15.27 -3.46
C VAL A 255 22.83 13.74 -3.39
N VAL A 256 23.92 13.00 -3.67
CA VAL A 256 23.94 11.53 -3.58
C VAL A 256 23.70 11.07 -2.13
N ALA A 257 24.30 11.73 -1.14
CA ALA A 257 24.09 11.40 0.27
C ALA A 257 22.62 11.61 0.71
N VAL A 258 22.00 12.71 0.28
CA VAL A 258 20.59 13.01 0.56
C VAL A 258 19.69 11.97 -0.13
N MET A 259 19.94 11.63 -1.39
CA MET A 259 19.19 10.58 -2.09
C MET A 259 19.30 9.24 -1.37
N SER A 260 20.50 8.88 -0.90
CA SER A 260 20.73 7.65 -0.14
C SER A 260 20.00 7.65 1.20
N LEU A 261 19.97 8.77 1.91
CA LEU A 261 19.28 8.92 3.19
C LEU A 261 17.76 8.72 3.05
N PHE A 262 17.17 9.20 1.96
CA PHE A 262 15.76 9.04 1.67
C PHE A 262 15.42 7.71 0.97
N GLY A 263 16.40 6.85 0.72
CA GLY A 263 16.19 5.58 0.04
C GLY A 263 15.69 5.74 -1.41
N ALA A 264 16.04 6.86 -2.05
CA ALA A 264 15.63 7.13 -3.43
C ALA A 264 16.24 6.13 -4.40
N THR A 265 15.43 5.59 -5.30
CA THR A 265 15.89 4.64 -6.32
C THR A 265 16.54 5.37 -7.49
N MET A 266 17.71 4.86 -7.93
CA MET A 266 18.39 5.38 -9.12
C MET A 266 17.69 4.89 -10.39
N THR A 267 16.74 5.69 -10.86
CA THR A 267 16.02 5.50 -12.12
C THR A 267 16.58 6.42 -13.22
N LEU A 268 16.22 6.18 -14.48
CA LEU A 268 16.62 7.09 -15.57
C LEU A 268 16.20 8.54 -15.32
N PRO A 269 14.98 8.86 -14.84
CA PRO A 269 14.62 10.20 -14.39
C PRO A 269 15.49 10.73 -13.24
N GLY A 270 15.92 9.85 -12.31
CA GLY A 270 16.83 10.21 -11.22
C GLY A 270 18.20 10.67 -11.74
N PHE A 271 18.77 9.98 -12.73
CA PHE A 271 20.00 10.42 -13.39
C PHE A 271 19.84 11.75 -14.15
N ALA A 272 18.69 11.95 -14.79
CA ALA A 272 18.38 13.25 -15.42
C ALA A 272 18.30 14.37 -14.38
N GLY A 273 17.73 14.11 -13.21
CA GLY A 273 17.72 15.05 -12.09
C GLY A 273 19.10 15.38 -11.54
N LEU A 274 20.01 14.38 -11.43
CA LEU A 274 21.42 14.61 -11.08
C LEU A 274 22.13 15.50 -12.12
N ALA A 275 21.95 15.21 -13.41
CA ALA A 275 22.54 16.00 -14.48
C ALA A 275 22.02 17.46 -14.46
N LEU A 276 20.71 17.65 -14.23
CA LEU A 276 20.11 18.97 -14.07
C LEU A 276 20.68 19.72 -12.86
N SER A 277 20.83 19.06 -11.72
CA SER A 277 21.43 19.65 -10.51
C SER A 277 22.86 20.11 -10.74
N ILE A 278 23.66 19.31 -11.46
CA ILE A 278 25.02 19.69 -11.86
C ILE A 278 24.96 20.93 -12.77
N GLY A 279 24.06 20.96 -13.77
CA GLY A 279 23.90 22.08 -14.70
C GLY A 279 23.55 23.38 -13.99
N LEU A 280 22.58 23.37 -13.07
CA LEU A 280 22.21 24.53 -12.27
C LEU A 280 23.37 25.05 -11.38
N SER A 281 24.14 24.12 -10.81
CA SER A 281 25.31 24.46 -9.99
C SER A 281 26.43 25.08 -10.87
N VAL A 282 26.60 24.58 -12.09
CA VAL A 282 27.54 25.14 -13.08
C VAL A 282 27.15 26.57 -13.42
N ASP A 283 25.88 26.83 -13.74
CA ASP A 283 25.41 28.17 -14.09
C ASP A 283 25.68 29.18 -12.98
N ALA A 284 25.40 28.87 -11.74
CA ALA A 284 25.69 29.73 -10.61
C ALA A 284 27.20 30.05 -10.47
N ASN A 285 28.03 29.01 -10.61
CA ASN A 285 29.48 29.17 -10.51
C ASN A 285 30.10 29.95 -11.70
N VAL A 286 29.55 29.81 -12.92
CA VAL A 286 29.93 30.59 -14.09
C VAL A 286 29.70 32.07 -13.84
N LEU A 287 28.51 32.45 -13.36
CA LEU A 287 28.20 33.87 -13.07
C LEU A 287 29.16 34.48 -12.05
N ILE A 288 29.53 33.70 -11.00
CA ILE A 288 30.48 34.14 -9.99
C ILE A 288 31.87 34.32 -10.60
N ASN A 289 32.37 33.35 -11.35
CA ASN A 289 33.70 33.33 -11.94
C ASN A 289 33.86 34.45 -13.00
N GLU A 290 32.83 34.68 -13.82
CA GLU A 290 32.86 35.77 -14.82
C GLU A 290 32.84 37.15 -14.14
N ARG A 291 32.22 37.30 -12.98
CA ARG A 291 32.22 38.58 -12.26
C ARG A 291 33.56 38.89 -11.55
N ILE A 292 34.30 37.84 -11.20
CA ILE A 292 35.61 37.97 -10.51
C ILE A 292 36.75 38.12 -11.53
N ARG A 293 36.61 37.58 -12.72
CA ARG A 293 37.57 37.64 -13.79
C ARG A 293 37.66 39.07 -14.37
#